data_dc8598bd9810f7c746ceca43a66dde09
#
_entry.id   dc8598bd9810f7c746ceca43a66dde09
#
_cell.length_a   1.000
_cell.length_b   1.000
_cell.length_c   1.000
_cell.angle_alpha   90.00
_cell.angle_beta   90.00
_cell.angle_gamma   90.00
#
_symmetry.space_group_name_H-M   'P 1'
#
loop_
_entity.id
_entity.type
_entity.pdbx_description
1 polymer ?
#
loop_
_entity_poly.entity_id
_entity_poly.type
_entity_poly.pdbx_seq_one_letter_code
_entity_poly.pdbx_strand_id
1 'polypeptide(L)'
;MAPLWGPPTPAFLARVAAGQVGGVILLGNAWTTETATMAAIARVQAAACRRGSPLLVGVDQEGGTVRRLRWASPDVAAAAMATPGQARAEAAAAARALRAAGVGIDFAPVADTATSAASFLGTRSFGRDPVQVAALAAAFVRGLQAGGVAATAKHFPGLGSATASTDDRPVTIGRSTAFLTARLAPFRAAVTAGARLVMVASAAYPALDPTGTPALFSRPIVTGLLRGTLGFDGVAVTDALDTPALRSQRDVPGRAIAAGVDLLLYSHEGPAELGYAQLLRDAKASPALSTDLAASAGRIAALKAWLAAHGGPVCGP
;
A
#
# COMPACT_ATOMS: atom_id res chain seq x y z
N MET A 1 -5.51 2.73 -7.78
CA MET A 1 -4.46 3.78 -7.87
C MET A 1 -3.70 3.60 -9.16
N ALA A 2 -3.46 4.70 -9.89
CA ALA A 2 -2.68 4.72 -11.12
C ALA A 2 -1.26 5.26 -10.84
N PRO A 3 -0.24 4.84 -11.58
CA PRO A 3 1.13 5.32 -11.38
C PRO A 3 1.33 6.71 -11.99
N LEU A 4 2.25 7.47 -11.38
CA LEU A 4 2.90 8.63 -11.97
C LEU A 4 4.41 8.38 -12.00
N TRP A 5 4.96 8.17 -13.19
CA TRP A 5 6.40 8.02 -13.43
C TRP A 5 7.10 9.36 -13.65
N GLY A 6 6.36 10.45 -13.64
CA GLY A 6 6.78 11.82 -13.82
C GLY A 6 5.59 12.78 -13.79
N PRO A 7 5.76 14.04 -14.20
CA PRO A 7 4.68 15.02 -14.22
C PRO A 7 3.46 14.54 -15.03
N PRO A 8 2.23 14.79 -14.53
CA PRO A 8 1.02 14.29 -15.17
C PRO A 8 0.82 14.91 -16.56
N THR A 9 0.45 14.08 -17.54
CA THR A 9 0.08 14.51 -18.89
C THR A 9 -1.32 15.15 -18.93
N PRO A 10 -1.66 15.95 -19.94
CA PRO A 10 -3.02 16.48 -20.11
C PRO A 10 -4.08 15.36 -20.19
N ALA A 11 -3.78 14.24 -20.87
CA ALA A 11 -4.66 13.08 -20.97
C ALA A 11 -4.91 12.44 -19.60
N PHE A 12 -3.85 12.26 -18.79
CA PHE A 12 -3.99 11.74 -17.43
C PHE A 12 -4.86 12.67 -16.56
N LEU A 13 -4.63 13.99 -16.62
CA LEU A 13 -5.44 14.98 -15.88
C LEU A 13 -6.91 14.97 -16.29
N ALA A 14 -7.21 14.74 -17.58
CA ALA A 14 -8.59 14.60 -18.06
C ALA A 14 -9.27 13.36 -17.45
N ARG A 15 -8.57 12.24 -17.32
CA ARG A 15 -9.08 11.02 -16.67
C ARG A 15 -9.32 11.24 -15.17
N VAL A 16 -8.42 11.97 -14.51
CA VAL A 16 -8.61 12.36 -13.11
C VAL A 16 -9.87 13.22 -12.95
N ALA A 17 -10.03 14.25 -13.79
CA ALA A 17 -11.21 15.13 -13.78
C ALA A 17 -12.51 14.36 -14.12
N ALA A 18 -12.43 13.29 -14.93
CA ALA A 18 -13.57 12.40 -15.22
C ALA A 18 -13.89 11.42 -14.08
N GLY A 19 -13.08 11.38 -12.98
CA GLY A 19 -13.27 10.49 -11.85
C GLY A 19 -12.86 9.03 -12.12
N GLN A 20 -12.04 8.79 -13.13
CA GLN A 20 -11.57 7.45 -13.49
C GLN A 20 -10.33 7.02 -12.68
N VAL A 21 -9.77 7.91 -11.86
CA VAL A 21 -8.60 7.69 -11.02
C VAL A 21 -8.95 8.10 -9.59
N GLY A 22 -8.92 7.16 -8.65
CA GLY A 22 -9.21 7.40 -7.23
C GLY A 22 -7.98 7.78 -6.40
N GLY A 23 -6.78 7.51 -6.94
CA GLY A 23 -5.51 7.85 -6.30
C GLY A 23 -4.34 7.64 -7.24
N VAL A 24 -3.18 8.21 -6.89
CA VAL A 24 -1.92 8.06 -7.61
C VAL A 24 -0.82 7.53 -6.70
N ILE A 25 0.10 6.75 -7.26
CA ILE A 25 1.37 6.38 -6.65
C ILE A 25 2.51 7.02 -7.43
N LEU A 26 3.43 7.67 -6.72
CA LEU A 26 4.64 8.25 -7.32
C LEU A 26 5.68 7.14 -7.48
N LEU A 27 6.07 6.84 -8.71
CA LEU A 27 7.05 5.80 -9.06
C LEU A 27 8.25 6.39 -9.82
N GLY A 28 9.31 5.60 -9.91
CA GLY A 28 10.51 5.97 -10.66
C GLY A 28 11.37 7.02 -9.97
N ASN A 29 12.18 7.72 -10.76
CA ASN A 29 13.23 8.64 -10.30
C ASN A 29 13.02 10.09 -10.78
N ALA A 30 11.84 10.41 -11.32
CA ALA A 30 11.55 11.76 -11.83
C ALA A 30 11.32 12.82 -10.73
N TRP A 31 11.15 12.39 -9.49
CA TRP A 31 10.79 13.21 -8.33
C TRP A 31 12.04 13.78 -7.65
N THR A 32 12.83 14.55 -8.40
CA THR A 32 14.18 14.95 -7.99
C THR A 32 14.20 16.13 -7.02
N THR A 33 13.15 16.96 -6.99
CA THR A 33 13.03 18.12 -6.09
C THR A 33 11.65 18.19 -5.45
N GLU A 34 11.60 18.76 -4.26
CA GLU A 34 10.35 19.02 -3.54
C GLU A 34 9.40 19.87 -4.37
N THR A 35 9.87 21.00 -4.90
CA THR A 35 9.08 21.95 -5.69
C THR A 35 8.43 21.30 -6.92
N ALA A 36 9.18 20.51 -7.69
CA ALA A 36 8.63 19.83 -8.87
C ALA A 36 7.58 18.77 -8.47
N THR A 37 7.82 18.05 -7.37
CA THR A 37 6.88 17.07 -6.82
C THR A 37 5.58 17.75 -6.38
N MET A 38 5.67 18.84 -5.61
CA MET A 38 4.53 19.64 -5.17
C MET A 38 3.70 20.16 -6.37
N ALA A 39 4.36 20.71 -7.38
CA ALA A 39 3.69 21.21 -8.58
C ALA A 39 2.93 20.10 -9.32
N ALA A 40 3.51 18.91 -9.45
CA ALA A 40 2.84 17.76 -10.08
C ALA A 40 1.62 17.30 -9.28
N ILE A 41 1.75 17.20 -7.95
CA ILE A 41 0.66 16.81 -7.05
C ILE A 41 -0.46 17.86 -7.08
N ALA A 42 -0.13 19.15 -7.04
CA ALA A 42 -1.12 20.23 -7.12
C ALA A 42 -1.97 20.14 -8.41
N ARG A 43 -1.36 19.79 -9.54
CA ARG A 43 -2.09 19.61 -10.81
C ARG A 43 -3.08 18.45 -10.76
N VAL A 44 -2.71 17.30 -10.20
CA VAL A 44 -3.66 16.16 -10.09
C VAL A 44 -4.75 16.45 -9.07
N GLN A 45 -4.44 17.14 -7.97
CA GLN A 45 -5.45 17.56 -6.98
C GLN A 45 -6.43 18.59 -7.55
N ALA A 46 -5.96 19.58 -8.30
CA ALA A 46 -6.83 20.55 -8.97
C ALA A 46 -7.77 19.86 -9.96
N ALA A 47 -7.29 18.86 -10.71
CA ALA A 47 -8.14 18.06 -11.60
C ALA A 47 -9.20 17.25 -10.84
N ALA A 48 -8.81 16.62 -9.72
CA ALA A 48 -9.71 15.83 -8.88
C ALA A 48 -10.79 16.68 -8.21
N CYS A 49 -10.42 17.87 -7.75
CA CYS A 49 -11.34 18.79 -7.08
C CYS A 49 -12.46 19.33 -7.97
N ARG A 50 -12.35 19.21 -9.30
CA ARG A 50 -13.50 19.47 -10.20
C ARG A 50 -14.70 18.55 -9.91
N ARG A 51 -14.49 17.44 -9.19
CA ARG A 51 -15.56 16.53 -8.74
C ARG A 51 -15.77 16.58 -7.22
N GLY A 52 -15.21 17.57 -6.54
CA GLY A 52 -15.36 17.75 -5.09
C GLY A 52 -14.68 16.68 -4.23
N SER A 53 -13.77 15.85 -4.78
CA SER A 53 -13.13 14.79 -4.01
C SER A 53 -11.62 14.74 -4.28
N PRO A 54 -10.76 15.03 -3.29
CA PRO A 54 -9.31 14.97 -3.48
C PRO A 54 -8.84 13.54 -3.77
N LEU A 55 -7.75 13.42 -4.54
CA LEU A 55 -7.09 12.15 -4.79
C LEU A 55 -6.29 11.68 -3.57
N LEU A 56 -6.21 10.36 -3.41
CA LEU A 56 -5.17 9.74 -2.58
C LEU A 56 -3.83 9.85 -3.32
N VAL A 57 -2.79 10.31 -2.65
CA VAL A 57 -1.43 10.38 -3.18
C VAL A 57 -0.51 9.55 -2.29
N GLY A 58 0.11 8.53 -2.88
CA GLY A 58 0.99 7.60 -2.18
C GLY A 58 2.37 7.51 -2.79
N VAL A 59 3.31 7.01 -2.02
CA VAL A 59 4.71 6.79 -2.43
C VAL A 59 5.32 5.64 -1.63
N ASP A 60 6.33 4.96 -2.19
CA ASP A 60 7.22 4.06 -1.43
C ASP A 60 8.39 4.87 -0.88
N GLN A 61 8.33 5.20 0.39
CA GLN A 61 9.37 5.94 1.11
C GLN A 61 9.86 5.12 2.31
N GLU A 62 10.31 3.88 2.04
CA GLU A 62 10.78 2.93 3.06
C GLU A 62 12.10 3.35 3.70
N GLY A 63 12.89 4.11 2.96
CA GLY A 63 14.28 4.43 3.26
C GLY A 63 15.29 3.55 2.52
N GLY A 64 16.56 3.92 2.61
CA GLY A 64 17.64 3.18 1.95
C GLY A 64 17.46 3.08 0.43
N THR A 65 17.36 1.86 -0.11
CA THR A 65 17.24 1.61 -1.55
C THR A 65 15.85 1.88 -2.12
N VAL A 66 14.79 1.85 -1.29
CA VAL A 66 13.41 2.14 -1.69
C VAL A 66 12.99 3.48 -1.13
N ARG A 67 13.40 4.53 -1.83
CA ARG A 67 13.18 5.92 -1.50
C ARG A 67 12.95 6.71 -2.77
N ARG A 68 11.66 6.95 -3.11
CA ARG A 68 11.29 7.60 -4.38
C ARG A 68 11.60 9.10 -4.34
N LEU A 69 11.37 9.75 -3.20
CA LEU A 69 11.68 11.16 -2.97
C LEU A 69 13.06 11.24 -2.28
N ARG A 70 14.13 11.31 -3.07
CA ARG A 70 15.50 11.27 -2.56
C ARG A 70 15.89 12.47 -1.68
N TRP A 71 15.14 13.55 -1.76
CA TRP A 71 15.28 14.73 -0.93
C TRP A 71 14.54 14.64 0.42
N ALA A 72 13.71 13.59 0.61
CA ALA A 72 12.94 13.33 1.83
C ALA A 72 13.52 12.14 2.61
N SER A 73 13.42 12.19 3.94
CA SER A 73 13.73 11.04 4.81
C SER A 73 12.79 9.85 4.57
N PRO A 74 13.12 8.61 5.02
CA PRO A 74 14.34 8.23 5.72
C PRO A 74 15.51 8.04 4.75
N ASP A 75 16.71 8.51 5.13
CA ASP A 75 17.92 8.19 4.40
C ASP A 75 18.42 6.77 4.70
N VAL A 76 18.19 6.34 5.93
CA VAL A 76 18.65 5.02 6.42
C VAL A 76 17.65 3.93 6.02
N ALA A 77 18.19 2.75 5.71
CA ALA A 77 17.37 1.57 5.45
C ALA A 77 16.74 1.02 6.75
N ALA A 78 15.61 0.31 6.63
CA ALA A 78 14.94 -0.31 7.78
C ALA A 78 15.88 -1.21 8.60
N ALA A 79 16.76 -1.99 7.95
CA ALA A 79 17.74 -2.84 8.63
C ALA A 79 18.76 -2.07 9.51
N ALA A 80 18.95 -0.78 9.27
CA ALA A 80 19.84 0.08 10.05
C ALA A 80 19.12 0.79 11.21
N MET A 81 17.80 0.71 11.31
CA MET A 81 17.02 1.27 12.41
C MET A 81 17.03 0.31 13.59
N ALA A 82 17.95 0.52 14.54
CA ALA A 82 18.21 -0.43 15.62
C ALA A 82 17.19 -0.36 16.77
N THR A 83 16.51 0.77 16.95
CA THR A 83 15.60 1.00 18.10
C THR A 83 14.24 1.56 17.64
N PRO A 84 13.16 1.29 18.41
CA PRO A 84 11.85 1.90 18.15
C PRO A 84 11.89 3.44 18.16
N GLY A 85 12.73 4.04 18.99
CA GLY A 85 12.93 5.49 19.01
C GLY A 85 13.47 6.03 17.70
N GLN A 86 14.49 5.36 17.14
CA GLN A 86 15.06 5.71 15.85
C GLN A 86 14.05 5.51 14.71
N ALA A 87 13.38 4.35 14.65
CA ALA A 87 12.36 4.07 13.62
C ALA A 87 11.23 5.13 13.64
N ARG A 88 10.79 5.54 14.84
CA ARG A 88 9.79 6.60 15.00
C ARG A 88 10.30 7.96 14.53
N ALA A 89 11.54 8.31 14.85
CA ALA A 89 12.13 9.60 14.47
C ALA A 89 12.30 9.72 12.95
N GLU A 90 12.82 8.67 12.31
CA GLU A 90 12.97 8.60 10.85
C GLU A 90 11.62 8.71 10.13
N ALA A 91 10.62 7.96 10.59
CA ALA A 91 9.26 8.03 10.06
C ALA A 91 8.61 9.41 10.26
N ALA A 92 8.83 10.07 11.40
CA ALA A 92 8.33 11.41 11.63
C ALA A 92 9.02 12.46 10.74
N ALA A 93 10.32 12.28 10.45
CA ALA A 93 11.02 13.13 9.48
C ALA A 93 10.48 12.92 8.06
N ALA A 94 10.26 11.65 7.65
CA ALA A 94 9.61 11.33 6.38
C ALA A 94 8.24 11.99 6.29
N ALA A 95 7.40 11.85 7.32
CA ALA A 95 6.05 12.39 7.32
C ALA A 95 6.02 13.91 7.11
N ARG A 96 6.94 14.67 7.73
CA ARG A 96 7.03 16.13 7.53
C ARG A 96 7.29 16.48 6.06
N ALA A 97 8.26 15.80 5.43
CA ALA A 97 8.60 16.04 4.03
C ALA A 97 7.47 15.62 3.08
N LEU A 98 6.90 14.43 3.30
CA LEU A 98 5.79 13.90 2.50
C LEU A 98 4.56 14.80 2.59
N ARG A 99 4.23 15.27 3.78
CA ARG A 99 3.12 16.19 4.00
C ARG A 99 3.32 17.51 3.27
N ALA A 100 4.50 18.13 3.40
CA ALA A 100 4.83 19.37 2.70
C ALA A 100 4.67 19.20 1.19
N ALA A 101 5.02 18.04 0.64
CA ALA A 101 4.84 17.73 -0.79
C ALA A 101 3.40 17.40 -1.20
N GLY A 102 2.45 17.23 -0.26
CA GLY A 102 1.08 16.85 -0.55
C GLY A 102 0.87 15.34 -0.67
N VAL A 103 1.84 14.52 -0.24
CA VAL A 103 1.72 13.06 -0.16
C VAL A 103 1.05 12.68 1.15
N GLY A 104 -0.07 11.94 1.05
CA GLY A 104 -0.87 11.53 2.20
C GLY A 104 -0.66 10.08 2.62
N ILE A 105 -0.06 9.23 1.79
CA ILE A 105 0.14 7.80 2.06
C ILE A 105 1.61 7.45 1.85
N ASP A 106 2.22 6.77 2.82
CA ASP A 106 3.49 6.08 2.64
C ASP A 106 3.25 4.57 2.62
N PHE A 107 3.68 3.90 1.55
CA PHE A 107 3.68 2.44 1.49
C PHE A 107 4.88 1.87 2.28
N ALA A 108 4.91 2.23 3.55
CA ALA A 108 5.85 1.81 4.59
C ALA A 108 5.12 1.76 5.96
N PRO A 109 5.61 0.94 6.88
CA PRO A 109 6.83 0.15 6.87
C PRO A 109 6.69 -1.22 6.20
N VAL A 110 7.86 -1.81 5.83
CA VAL A 110 7.96 -3.24 5.53
C VAL A 110 7.89 -4.01 6.85
N ALA A 111 6.73 -4.64 7.10
CA ALA A 111 6.48 -5.44 8.30
C ALA A 111 6.88 -6.92 8.13
N ASP A 112 7.44 -7.26 6.98
CA ASP A 112 7.93 -8.61 6.69
C ASP A 112 9.13 -8.96 7.59
N THR A 113 9.08 -10.16 8.19
CA THR A 113 10.21 -10.70 8.95
C THR A 113 11.06 -11.57 8.04
N ALA A 114 12.27 -11.13 7.70
CA ALA A 114 13.20 -11.88 6.86
C ALA A 114 13.58 -13.23 7.52
N THR A 115 13.74 -14.29 6.71
CA THR A 115 14.10 -15.61 7.24
C THR A 115 15.58 -15.94 7.16
N SER A 116 16.31 -15.17 6.34
CA SER A 116 17.77 -15.31 6.21
C SER A 116 18.41 -13.96 5.89
N ALA A 117 19.73 -13.88 6.02
CA ALA A 117 20.48 -12.70 5.59
C ALA A 117 20.47 -12.52 4.06
N ALA A 118 20.25 -13.61 3.32
CA ALA A 118 20.13 -13.60 1.85
C ALA A 118 18.67 -13.45 1.37
N SER A 119 17.74 -12.96 2.21
CA SER A 119 16.37 -12.66 1.79
C SER A 119 16.39 -11.63 0.67
N PHE A 120 15.48 -11.80 -0.32
CA PHE A 120 15.31 -10.81 -1.39
C PHE A 120 14.87 -9.43 -0.86
N LEU A 121 14.32 -9.38 0.34
CA LEU A 121 13.99 -8.11 1.01
C LEU A 121 15.24 -7.27 1.32
N GLY A 122 16.41 -7.92 1.50
CA GLY A 122 17.66 -7.25 1.80
C GLY A 122 17.53 -6.31 2.99
N THR A 123 17.95 -5.06 2.81
CA THR A 123 17.91 -4.02 3.85
C THR A 123 16.53 -3.40 4.06
N ARG A 124 15.50 -3.80 3.30
CA ARG A 124 14.13 -3.31 3.45
C ARG A 124 13.43 -3.85 4.70
N SER A 125 13.80 -5.05 5.19
CA SER A 125 13.25 -5.60 6.44
C SER A 125 14.00 -5.04 7.65
N PHE A 126 13.28 -4.79 8.75
CA PHE A 126 13.87 -4.43 10.05
C PHE A 126 14.70 -5.56 10.70
N GLY A 127 14.54 -6.80 10.22
CA GLY A 127 15.31 -7.92 10.75
C GLY A 127 14.63 -9.29 10.61
N ARG A 128 15.13 -10.25 11.43
CA ARG A 128 14.73 -11.65 11.38
C ARG A 128 13.94 -12.13 12.60
N ASP A 129 13.92 -11.34 13.66
CA ASP A 129 13.13 -11.61 14.87
C ASP A 129 11.76 -10.92 14.74
N PRO A 130 10.65 -11.69 14.71
CA PRO A 130 9.30 -11.11 14.59
C PRO A 130 8.94 -10.14 15.73
N VAL A 131 9.51 -10.32 16.93
CA VAL A 131 9.24 -9.43 18.08
C VAL A 131 9.92 -8.09 17.88
N GLN A 132 11.18 -8.09 17.44
CA GLN A 132 11.91 -6.87 17.12
C GLN A 132 11.27 -6.13 15.94
N VAL A 133 10.95 -6.84 14.85
CA VAL A 133 10.28 -6.26 13.68
C VAL A 133 8.93 -5.66 14.08
N ALA A 134 8.17 -6.31 14.96
CA ALA A 134 6.90 -5.79 15.47
C ALA A 134 7.06 -4.45 16.22
N ALA A 135 8.06 -4.35 17.09
CA ALA A 135 8.33 -3.12 17.84
C ALA A 135 8.74 -1.96 16.92
N LEU A 136 9.62 -2.24 15.94
CA LEU A 136 10.12 -1.25 14.98
C LEU A 136 9.02 -0.81 13.99
N ALA A 137 8.27 -1.75 13.43
CA ALA A 137 7.16 -1.45 12.52
C ALA A 137 6.07 -0.61 13.21
N ALA A 138 5.67 -0.96 14.43
CA ALA A 138 4.71 -0.18 15.19
C ALA A 138 5.21 1.24 15.52
N ALA A 139 6.50 1.39 15.81
CA ALA A 139 7.11 2.70 16.05
C ALA A 139 7.14 3.56 14.77
N PHE A 140 7.47 2.95 13.63
CA PHE A 140 7.46 3.60 12.32
C PHE A 140 6.03 4.08 11.96
N VAL A 141 5.01 3.22 12.13
CA VAL A 141 3.59 3.60 11.95
C VAL A 141 3.24 4.82 12.79
N ARG A 142 3.57 4.80 14.09
CA ARG A 142 3.29 5.95 14.96
C ARG A 142 4.02 7.22 14.52
N GLY A 143 5.24 7.09 14.00
CA GLY A 143 6.02 8.22 13.48
C GLY A 143 5.37 8.88 12.27
N LEU A 144 5.00 8.08 11.26
CA LEU A 144 4.32 8.58 10.05
C LEU A 144 2.99 9.26 10.39
N GLN A 145 2.15 8.60 11.18
CA GLN A 145 0.79 9.06 11.45
C GLN A 145 0.73 10.27 12.39
N ALA A 146 1.70 10.41 13.30
CA ALA A 146 1.85 11.64 14.08
C ALA A 146 2.14 12.88 13.20
N GLY A 147 2.74 12.69 12.02
CA GLY A 147 2.95 13.73 11.01
C GLY A 147 1.83 13.86 9.96
N GLY A 148 0.70 13.17 10.14
CA GLY A 148 -0.45 13.24 9.24
C GLY A 148 -0.29 12.46 7.92
N VAL A 149 0.63 11.50 7.86
CA VAL A 149 0.80 10.58 6.72
C VAL A 149 0.31 9.19 7.10
N ALA A 150 -0.57 8.61 6.30
CA ALA A 150 -1.12 7.29 6.53
C ALA A 150 -0.06 6.21 6.23
N ALA A 151 0.26 5.41 7.25
CA ALA A 151 1.21 4.31 7.15
C ALA A 151 0.56 3.06 6.54
N THR A 152 1.34 2.29 5.77
CA THR A 152 0.94 1.02 5.15
C THR A 152 1.87 -0.10 5.59
N ALA A 153 1.39 -1.02 6.43
CA ALA A 153 2.17 -2.22 6.76
C ALA A 153 2.15 -3.23 5.60
N LYS A 154 3.32 -3.71 5.16
CA LYS A 154 3.46 -4.57 3.97
C LYS A 154 4.51 -5.65 4.13
N HIS A 155 4.36 -6.81 3.47
CA HIS A 155 3.31 -7.27 2.54
C HIS A 155 2.54 -8.42 3.21
N PHE A 156 1.34 -8.18 3.66
CA PHE A 156 0.51 -9.14 4.43
C PHE A 156 0.19 -10.39 3.60
N PRO A 157 0.24 -11.61 4.17
CA PRO A 157 0.53 -11.99 5.56
C PRO A 157 2.02 -12.18 5.89
N GLY A 158 2.94 -11.79 4.99
CA GLY A 158 4.38 -11.80 5.21
C GLY A 158 5.18 -12.46 4.08
N LEU A 159 5.98 -11.66 3.36
CA LEU A 159 6.86 -12.12 2.26
C LEU A 159 8.26 -12.56 2.73
N GLY A 160 8.56 -12.48 4.03
CA GLY A 160 9.94 -12.65 4.53
C GLY A 160 10.59 -14.00 4.25
N SER A 161 9.83 -15.04 3.90
CA SER A 161 10.33 -16.35 3.49
C SER A 161 10.27 -16.60 1.98
N ALA A 162 9.88 -15.61 1.18
CA ALA A 162 9.92 -15.69 -0.27
C ALA A 162 11.37 -15.79 -0.77
N THR A 163 11.56 -16.53 -1.85
CA THR A 163 12.86 -16.73 -2.50
C THR A 163 13.09 -15.79 -3.67
N ALA A 164 12.07 -15.02 -4.04
CA ALA A 164 12.12 -14.03 -5.11
C ALA A 164 11.05 -12.95 -4.89
N SER A 165 11.18 -11.82 -5.61
CA SER A 165 10.16 -10.79 -5.65
C SER A 165 8.92 -11.26 -6.43
N THR A 166 7.73 -10.88 -5.97
CA THR A 166 6.48 -11.01 -6.70
C THR A 166 6.38 -10.04 -7.89
N ASP A 167 7.26 -9.05 -7.94
CA ASP A 167 7.42 -8.19 -9.13
C ASP A 167 8.00 -8.95 -10.33
N ASP A 168 8.75 -10.04 -10.08
CA ASP A 168 9.46 -10.78 -11.13
C ASP A 168 8.73 -12.05 -11.57
N ARG A 169 8.09 -12.76 -10.64
CA ARG A 169 7.46 -14.07 -10.89
C ARG A 169 6.45 -14.48 -9.83
N PRO A 170 5.57 -15.47 -10.13
CA PRO A 170 4.74 -16.11 -9.11
C PRO A 170 5.58 -16.70 -7.98
N VAL A 171 5.11 -16.48 -6.73
CA VAL A 171 5.77 -16.96 -5.51
C VAL A 171 4.77 -17.76 -4.67
N THR A 172 5.17 -18.92 -4.19
CA THR A 172 4.41 -19.73 -3.23
C THR A 172 5.21 -19.88 -1.94
N ILE A 173 4.61 -19.52 -0.82
CA ILE A 173 5.21 -19.64 0.51
C ILE A 173 4.69 -20.90 1.18
N GLY A 174 5.41 -22.03 1.00
CA GLY A 174 5.08 -23.36 1.50
C GLY A 174 5.50 -23.57 2.96
N ARG A 175 5.24 -22.61 3.84
CA ARG A 175 5.54 -22.72 5.28
C ARG A 175 4.32 -23.19 6.06
N SER A 176 4.53 -23.83 7.22
CA SER A 176 3.44 -24.29 8.08
C SER A 176 2.62 -23.12 8.64
N THR A 177 1.37 -23.39 9.01
CA THR A 177 0.48 -22.39 9.64
C THR A 177 1.12 -21.81 10.91
N ALA A 178 1.74 -22.65 11.76
CA ALA A 178 2.42 -22.19 12.98
C ALA A 178 3.55 -21.19 12.66
N PHE A 179 4.36 -21.46 11.62
CA PHE A 179 5.42 -20.57 11.18
C PHE A 179 4.88 -19.22 10.69
N LEU A 180 3.81 -19.25 9.88
CA LEU A 180 3.19 -18.03 9.36
C LEU A 180 2.52 -17.23 10.47
N THR A 181 1.80 -17.89 11.38
CA THR A 181 1.12 -17.24 12.51
C THR A 181 2.11 -16.50 13.42
N ALA A 182 3.27 -17.08 13.71
CA ALA A 182 4.31 -16.41 14.49
C ALA A 182 4.80 -15.10 13.83
N ARG A 183 4.77 -15.03 12.49
CA ARG A 183 5.19 -13.87 11.70
C ARG A 183 4.10 -12.84 11.42
N LEU A 184 2.90 -13.05 11.92
CA LEU A 184 1.85 -12.04 11.94
C LEU A 184 2.06 -10.98 13.05
N ALA A 185 2.98 -11.22 13.99
CA ALA A 185 3.25 -10.29 15.09
C ALA A 185 3.53 -8.84 14.63
N PRO A 186 4.37 -8.58 13.59
CA PRO A 186 4.59 -7.23 13.10
C PRO A 186 3.33 -6.57 12.52
N PHE A 187 2.50 -7.32 11.80
CA PHE A 187 1.24 -6.80 11.25
C PHE A 187 0.23 -6.50 12.36
N ARG A 188 0.11 -7.39 13.35
CA ARG A 188 -0.72 -7.15 14.53
C ARG A 188 -0.27 -5.90 15.26
N ALA A 189 1.04 -5.72 15.47
CA ALA A 189 1.60 -4.54 16.13
C ALA A 189 1.35 -3.26 15.32
N ALA A 190 1.46 -3.32 13.99
CA ALA A 190 1.15 -2.20 13.11
C ALA A 190 -0.34 -1.82 13.17
N VAL A 191 -1.26 -2.80 13.14
CA VAL A 191 -2.71 -2.59 13.29
C VAL A 191 -3.01 -1.97 14.66
N THR A 192 -2.45 -2.51 15.74
CA THR A 192 -2.60 -1.96 17.10
C THR A 192 -2.02 -0.54 17.23
N ALA A 193 -0.95 -0.23 16.46
CA ALA A 193 -0.40 1.13 16.39
C ALA A 193 -1.27 2.09 15.54
N GLY A 194 -2.37 1.61 14.97
CA GLY A 194 -3.36 2.36 14.22
C GLY A 194 -3.03 2.52 12.73
N ALA A 195 -2.22 1.63 12.12
CA ALA A 195 -1.93 1.68 10.68
C ALA A 195 -3.21 1.87 9.86
N ARG A 196 -3.21 2.85 8.96
CA ARG A 196 -4.39 3.17 8.14
C ARG A 196 -4.54 2.27 6.94
N LEU A 197 -3.41 1.71 6.47
CA LEU A 197 -3.43 0.77 5.35
C LEU A 197 -2.63 -0.49 5.70
N VAL A 198 -3.04 -1.60 5.06
CA VAL A 198 -2.25 -2.84 4.98
C VAL A 198 -2.19 -3.25 3.51
N MET A 199 -0.98 -3.45 3.00
CA MET A 199 -0.77 -3.95 1.64
C MET A 199 -0.74 -5.48 1.65
N VAL A 200 -1.57 -6.09 0.80
CA VAL A 200 -1.71 -7.54 0.69
C VAL A 200 -0.82 -8.07 -0.43
N ALA A 201 -0.04 -9.09 -0.12
CA ALA A 201 0.96 -9.69 -1.01
C ALA A 201 0.35 -10.40 -2.22
N SER A 202 1.09 -10.44 -3.33
CA SER A 202 0.78 -11.22 -4.53
C SER A 202 1.25 -12.68 -4.45
N ALA A 203 1.82 -13.14 -3.34
CA ALA A 203 2.25 -14.51 -3.13
C ALA A 203 1.09 -15.42 -2.68
N ALA A 204 1.20 -16.73 -2.95
CA ALA A 204 0.28 -17.76 -2.47
C ALA A 204 0.77 -18.38 -1.15
N TYR A 205 -0.16 -18.74 -0.27
CA TYR A 205 0.10 -19.31 1.07
C TYR A 205 -0.78 -20.55 1.30
N PRO A 206 -0.41 -21.74 0.78
CA PRO A 206 -1.28 -22.93 0.84
C PRO A 206 -1.68 -23.37 2.25
N ALA A 207 -0.87 -23.04 3.27
CA ALA A 207 -1.20 -23.35 4.67
C ALA A 207 -2.27 -22.40 5.26
N LEU A 208 -2.57 -21.27 4.64
CA LEU A 208 -3.62 -20.32 5.04
C LEU A 208 -4.83 -20.36 4.10
N ASP A 209 -4.59 -20.71 2.83
CA ASP A 209 -5.61 -20.95 1.83
C ASP A 209 -5.19 -22.10 0.92
N PRO A 210 -5.75 -23.31 1.12
CA PRO A 210 -5.34 -24.52 0.39
C PRO A 210 -5.63 -24.47 -1.12
N THR A 211 -6.37 -23.47 -1.60
CA THR A 211 -6.61 -23.29 -3.04
C THR A 211 -5.35 -22.86 -3.80
N GLY A 212 -4.30 -22.41 -3.09
CA GLY A 212 -3.09 -21.87 -3.71
C GLY A 212 -3.29 -20.51 -4.40
N THR A 213 -4.41 -19.87 -4.14
CA THR A 213 -4.72 -18.53 -4.64
C THR A 213 -3.77 -17.49 -4.01
N PRO A 214 -3.23 -16.51 -4.77
CA PRO A 214 -2.49 -15.38 -4.21
C PRO A 214 -3.26 -14.67 -3.10
N ALA A 215 -2.57 -14.22 -2.05
CA ALA A 215 -3.19 -13.68 -0.84
C ALA A 215 -4.19 -12.55 -1.12
N LEU A 216 -3.88 -11.67 -2.07
CA LEU A 216 -4.75 -10.55 -2.45
C LEU A 216 -6.08 -10.97 -3.12
N PHE A 217 -6.24 -12.26 -3.51
CA PHE A 217 -7.49 -12.84 -4.01
C PHE A 217 -8.11 -13.82 -3.03
N SER A 218 -7.49 -14.03 -1.87
CA SER A 218 -7.90 -15.02 -0.88
C SER A 218 -8.80 -14.40 0.18
N ARG A 219 -10.09 -14.69 0.14
CA ARG A 219 -11.04 -14.28 1.19
C ARG A 219 -10.67 -14.81 2.59
N PRO A 220 -10.19 -16.07 2.75
CA PRO A 220 -9.64 -16.55 4.04
C PRO A 220 -8.52 -15.67 4.59
N ILE A 221 -7.63 -15.16 3.73
CA ILE A 221 -6.50 -14.33 4.16
C ILE A 221 -6.94 -12.87 4.40
N VAL A 222 -7.65 -12.24 3.45
CA VAL A 222 -8.00 -10.81 3.57
C VAL A 222 -9.15 -10.62 4.57
N THR A 223 -10.28 -11.29 4.34
CA THR A 223 -11.44 -11.12 5.21
C THR A 223 -11.30 -11.92 6.51
N GLY A 224 -10.87 -13.17 6.45
CA GLY A 224 -10.76 -14.03 7.62
C GLY A 224 -9.61 -13.63 8.55
N LEU A 225 -8.38 -13.60 8.02
CA LEU A 225 -7.20 -13.37 8.85
C LEU A 225 -6.97 -11.89 9.13
N LEU A 226 -6.90 -11.01 8.09
CA LEU A 226 -6.60 -9.60 8.30
C LEU A 226 -7.73 -8.88 9.02
N ARG A 227 -8.96 -8.98 8.53
CA ARG A 227 -10.09 -8.27 9.14
C ARG A 227 -10.62 -8.98 10.37
N GLY A 228 -10.91 -10.29 10.27
CA GLY A 228 -11.51 -11.06 11.36
C GLY A 228 -10.55 -11.29 12.53
N THR A 229 -9.36 -11.87 12.27
CA THR A 229 -8.43 -12.27 13.35
C THR A 229 -7.55 -11.13 13.85
N LEU A 230 -7.04 -10.24 12.96
CA LEU A 230 -6.23 -9.10 13.37
C LEU A 230 -7.07 -7.85 13.72
N GLY A 231 -8.36 -7.84 13.41
CA GLY A 231 -9.27 -6.72 13.71
C GLY A 231 -8.98 -5.48 12.87
N PHE A 232 -8.45 -5.62 11.63
CA PHE A 232 -8.12 -4.49 10.79
C PHE A 232 -9.37 -3.93 10.10
N ASP A 233 -9.71 -2.69 10.39
CA ASP A 233 -10.85 -1.96 9.83
C ASP A 233 -10.47 -0.88 8.80
N GLY A 234 -9.17 -0.64 8.60
CA GLY A 234 -8.63 0.32 7.64
C GLY A 234 -8.68 -0.17 6.18
N VAL A 235 -7.95 0.52 5.31
CA VAL A 235 -7.90 0.24 3.87
C VAL A 235 -6.92 -0.89 3.56
N ALA A 236 -7.42 -2.03 3.07
CA ALA A 236 -6.58 -3.05 2.47
C ALA A 236 -6.25 -2.65 1.03
N VAL A 237 -4.96 -2.55 0.70
CA VAL A 237 -4.49 -2.21 -0.65
C VAL A 237 -3.78 -3.42 -1.27
N THR A 238 -3.92 -3.65 -2.56
CA THR A 238 -3.15 -4.70 -3.25
C THR A 238 -1.69 -4.28 -3.36
N ASP A 239 -0.79 -5.25 -3.41
CA ASP A 239 0.45 -5.09 -4.15
C ASP A 239 0.14 -4.83 -5.64
N ALA A 240 1.13 -4.44 -6.46
CA ALA A 240 0.86 -4.07 -7.85
C ALA A 240 0.22 -5.22 -8.65
N LEU A 241 -0.95 -4.96 -9.26
CA LEU A 241 -1.77 -5.98 -9.92
C LEU A 241 -1.28 -6.36 -11.32
N ASP A 242 -0.42 -5.57 -11.91
CA ASP A 242 0.11 -5.72 -13.26
C ASP A 242 1.54 -6.30 -13.28
N THR A 243 1.93 -6.98 -12.19
CA THR A 243 3.23 -7.67 -12.07
C THR A 243 3.25 -9.02 -12.78
N PRO A 244 4.43 -9.52 -13.17
CA PRO A 244 4.62 -10.88 -13.67
C PRO A 244 4.05 -11.99 -12.79
N ALA A 245 4.01 -11.81 -11.46
CA ALA A 245 3.40 -12.77 -10.55
C ALA A 245 1.93 -13.07 -10.84
N LEU A 246 1.20 -12.11 -11.38
CA LEU A 246 -0.25 -12.20 -11.61
C LEU A 246 -0.62 -12.33 -13.10
N ARG A 247 0.35 -12.42 -14.01
CA ARG A 247 0.12 -12.43 -15.47
C ARG A 247 -0.84 -13.54 -15.96
N SER A 248 -0.85 -14.69 -15.28
CA SER A 248 -1.76 -15.80 -15.58
C SER A 248 -3.14 -15.69 -14.93
N GLN A 249 -3.34 -14.72 -14.06
CA GLN A 249 -4.60 -14.55 -13.33
C GLN A 249 -5.64 -13.84 -14.21
N ARG A 250 -6.91 -14.25 -14.05
CA ARG A 250 -8.05 -13.64 -14.72
C ARG A 250 -8.92 -12.92 -13.72
N ASP A 251 -9.70 -11.97 -14.19
CA ASP A 251 -10.64 -11.19 -13.38
C ASP A 251 -9.99 -10.59 -12.12
N VAL A 252 -8.79 -10.09 -12.30
CA VAL A 252 -7.93 -9.59 -11.22
C VAL A 252 -8.61 -8.52 -10.36
N PRO A 253 -9.24 -7.46 -10.92
CA PRO A 253 -9.88 -6.42 -10.12
C PRO A 253 -11.05 -6.93 -9.29
N GLY A 254 -11.98 -7.69 -9.91
CA GLY A 254 -13.19 -8.18 -9.25
C GLY A 254 -12.85 -9.16 -8.12
N ARG A 255 -11.91 -10.08 -8.36
CA ARG A 255 -11.46 -11.06 -7.34
C ARG A 255 -10.81 -10.40 -6.13
N ALA A 256 -10.00 -9.35 -6.32
CA ALA A 256 -9.39 -8.63 -5.21
C ALA A 256 -10.45 -7.95 -4.33
N ILE A 257 -11.42 -7.27 -4.93
CA ILE A 257 -12.53 -6.65 -4.19
C ILE A 257 -13.36 -7.72 -3.47
N ALA A 258 -13.72 -8.83 -4.13
CA ALA A 258 -14.48 -9.93 -3.52
C ALA A 258 -13.73 -10.62 -2.37
N ALA A 259 -12.40 -10.59 -2.36
CA ALA A 259 -11.59 -11.05 -1.24
C ALA A 259 -11.62 -10.12 -0.02
N GLY A 260 -12.02 -8.85 -0.20
CA GLY A 260 -12.10 -7.84 0.84
C GLY A 260 -11.01 -6.75 0.78
N VAL A 261 -10.29 -6.66 -0.35
CA VAL A 261 -9.37 -5.56 -0.64
C VAL A 261 -10.18 -4.32 -1.06
N ASP A 262 -9.70 -3.13 -0.75
CA ASP A 262 -10.40 -1.86 -0.99
C ASP A 262 -9.79 -1.01 -2.08
N LEU A 263 -8.48 -1.07 -2.21
CA LEU A 263 -7.71 -0.18 -3.08
C LEU A 263 -6.81 -1.00 -4.01
N LEU A 264 -7.06 -0.89 -5.31
CA LEU A 264 -6.32 -1.60 -6.34
C LEU A 264 -5.15 -0.75 -6.83
N LEU A 265 -3.90 -1.27 -6.73
CA LEU A 265 -2.69 -0.57 -7.11
C LEU A 265 -2.15 -1.16 -8.42
N TYR A 266 -1.69 -0.28 -9.31
CA TYR A 266 -1.07 -0.62 -10.58
C TYR A 266 0.24 0.13 -10.75
N SER A 267 1.21 -0.48 -11.42
CA SER A 267 2.51 0.11 -11.75
C SER A 267 2.57 0.68 -13.18
N HIS A 268 1.55 0.40 -14.02
CA HIS A 268 1.45 0.93 -15.39
C HIS A 268 0.06 1.55 -15.62
N GLU A 269 0.02 2.62 -16.42
CA GLU A 269 -1.19 3.40 -16.68
C GLU A 269 -2.24 2.61 -17.49
N GLY A 270 -1.82 1.92 -18.56
CA GLY A 270 -2.73 1.12 -19.38
C GLY A 270 -3.46 0.02 -18.61
N PRO A 271 -2.76 -0.85 -17.87
CA PRO A 271 -3.39 -1.82 -16.98
C PRO A 271 -4.34 -1.20 -15.95
N ALA A 272 -4.00 -0.04 -15.36
CA ALA A 272 -4.88 0.67 -14.43
C ALA A 272 -6.20 1.11 -15.10
N GLU A 273 -6.13 1.59 -16.33
CA GLU A 273 -7.28 2.00 -17.13
C GLU A 273 -8.18 0.81 -17.49
N LEU A 274 -7.57 -0.27 -17.97
CA LEU A 274 -8.29 -1.51 -18.28
C LEU A 274 -8.96 -2.11 -17.05
N GLY A 275 -8.25 -2.13 -15.91
CA GLY A 275 -8.77 -2.62 -14.63
C GLY A 275 -9.95 -1.79 -14.13
N TYR A 276 -9.91 -0.46 -14.25
CA TYR A 276 -11.05 0.41 -13.93
C TYR A 276 -12.26 0.11 -14.82
N ALA A 277 -12.06 0.02 -16.14
CA ALA A 277 -13.13 -0.26 -17.08
C ALA A 277 -13.76 -1.64 -16.86
N GLN A 278 -12.94 -2.66 -16.58
CA GLN A 278 -13.42 -4.00 -16.23
C GLN A 278 -14.25 -3.97 -14.96
N LEU A 279 -13.70 -3.42 -13.87
CA LEU A 279 -14.39 -3.38 -12.57
C LEU A 279 -15.75 -2.67 -12.66
N LEU A 280 -15.82 -1.59 -13.45
CA LEU A 280 -17.07 -0.86 -13.67
C LEU A 280 -18.12 -1.69 -14.41
N ARG A 281 -17.71 -2.49 -15.41
CA ARG A 281 -18.63 -3.42 -16.11
C ARG A 281 -19.11 -4.53 -15.18
N ASP A 282 -18.18 -5.15 -14.44
CA ASP A 282 -18.46 -6.31 -13.59
C ASP A 282 -19.37 -5.92 -12.41
N ALA A 283 -19.16 -4.74 -11.85
CA ALA A 283 -20.02 -4.18 -10.79
C ALA A 283 -21.48 -3.97 -11.27
N LYS A 284 -21.68 -3.53 -12.52
CA LYS A 284 -23.02 -3.39 -13.09
C LYS A 284 -23.74 -4.73 -13.27
N ALA A 285 -22.98 -5.81 -13.48
CA ALA A 285 -23.48 -7.16 -13.69
C ALA A 285 -23.64 -7.97 -12.38
N SER A 286 -22.99 -7.55 -11.28
CA SER A 286 -22.95 -8.30 -10.02
C SER A 286 -23.37 -7.43 -8.82
N PRO A 287 -24.59 -7.62 -8.27
CA PRO A 287 -25.01 -6.94 -7.03
C PRO A 287 -24.08 -7.22 -5.84
N ALA A 288 -23.52 -8.43 -5.74
CA ALA A 288 -22.57 -8.78 -4.68
C ALA A 288 -21.29 -7.94 -4.78
N LEU A 289 -20.71 -7.82 -5.99
CA LEU A 289 -19.52 -6.99 -6.22
C LEU A 289 -19.81 -5.51 -5.97
N SER A 290 -21.00 -5.03 -6.33
CA SER A 290 -21.44 -3.64 -6.02
C SER A 290 -21.51 -3.40 -4.51
N THR A 291 -21.97 -4.37 -3.72
CA THR A 291 -22.00 -4.29 -2.26
C THR A 291 -20.58 -4.24 -1.67
N ASP A 292 -19.69 -5.10 -2.15
CA ASP A 292 -18.29 -5.11 -1.71
C ASP A 292 -17.58 -3.79 -2.07
N LEU A 293 -17.83 -3.23 -3.25
CA LEU A 293 -17.32 -1.91 -3.66
C LEU A 293 -17.86 -0.77 -2.80
N ALA A 294 -19.14 -0.82 -2.40
CA ALA A 294 -19.70 0.19 -1.50
C ALA A 294 -19.03 0.16 -0.12
N ALA A 295 -18.77 -1.05 0.42
CA ALA A 295 -18.04 -1.21 1.67
C ALA A 295 -16.59 -0.68 1.55
N SER A 296 -15.92 -0.97 0.44
CA SER A 296 -14.56 -0.46 0.14
C SER A 296 -14.54 1.07 0.02
N ALA A 297 -15.53 1.65 -0.67
CA ALA A 297 -15.68 3.10 -0.79
C ALA A 297 -15.85 3.77 0.58
N GLY A 298 -16.59 3.15 1.51
CA GLY A 298 -16.75 3.61 2.88
C GLY A 298 -15.41 3.70 3.63
N ARG A 299 -14.57 2.65 3.54
CA ARG A 299 -13.22 2.65 4.17
C ARG A 299 -12.28 3.68 3.53
N ILE A 300 -12.34 3.84 2.20
CA ILE A 300 -11.58 4.88 1.50
C ILE A 300 -12.04 6.28 1.90
N ALA A 301 -13.34 6.49 2.07
CA ALA A 301 -13.88 7.76 2.54
C ALA A 301 -13.42 8.07 3.98
N ALA A 302 -13.39 7.08 4.87
CA ALA A 302 -12.86 7.23 6.22
C ALA A 302 -11.35 7.58 6.21
N LEU A 303 -10.56 6.96 5.32
CA LEU A 303 -9.15 7.31 5.14
C LEU A 303 -8.99 8.77 4.66
N LYS A 304 -9.78 9.19 3.68
CA LYS A 304 -9.76 10.60 3.18
C LYS A 304 -10.15 11.58 4.29
N ALA A 305 -11.16 11.26 5.10
CA ALA A 305 -11.58 12.08 6.23
C ALA A 305 -10.46 12.19 7.27
N TRP A 306 -9.77 11.07 7.58
CA TRP A 306 -8.63 11.08 8.47
C TRP A 306 -7.49 11.95 7.92
N LEU A 307 -7.16 11.83 6.64
CA LEU A 307 -6.13 12.66 6.00
C LEU A 307 -6.49 14.14 6.07
N ALA A 308 -7.73 14.51 5.78
CA ALA A 308 -8.23 15.89 5.87
C ALA A 308 -8.10 16.46 7.29
N ALA A 309 -8.49 15.68 8.31
CA ALA A 309 -8.38 16.06 9.72
C ALA A 309 -6.91 16.26 10.19
N HIS A 310 -5.95 15.66 9.48
CA HIS A 310 -4.52 15.81 9.74
C HIS A 310 -3.83 16.73 8.73
N GLY A 311 -4.60 17.66 8.13
CA GLY A 311 -4.14 18.70 7.20
C GLY A 311 -3.90 18.18 5.76
N GLY A 312 -4.44 17.03 5.33
CA GLY A 312 -4.44 16.50 3.97
C GLY A 312 -5.19 17.41 2.98
N PRO A 313 -5.08 17.12 1.69
CA PRO A 313 -5.75 17.91 0.68
C PRO A 313 -7.27 17.87 0.90
N VAL A 314 -7.88 19.03 0.83
CA VAL A 314 -9.33 19.24 0.77
C VAL A 314 -9.64 20.00 -0.49
N CYS A 315 -10.79 19.73 -1.10
CA CYS A 315 -11.29 20.58 -2.18
C CYS A 315 -11.97 21.78 -1.53
N GLY A 316 -11.58 22.97 -1.92
CA GLY A 316 -12.26 24.19 -1.51
C GLY A 316 -13.71 24.21 -2.02
N PRO A 317 -14.55 25.11 -1.46
CA PRO A 317 -15.93 25.32 -1.88
C PRO A 317 -16.02 25.78 -3.33
#